data_ea42023f4baa5324f0dc75d1ce582e8d
#
_entry.id   ea42023f4baa5324f0dc75d1ce582e8d
#
_cell.length_a   1.000
_cell.length_b   1.000
_cell.length_c   1.000
_cell.angle_alpha   90.00
_cell.angle_beta   90.00
_cell.angle_gamma   90.00
#
_symmetry.space_group_name_H-M   'P 1'
#
loop_
_entity.id
_entity.type
_entity.pdbx_description
1 polymer ?
#
loop_
_entity_poly.entity_id
_entity_poly.type
_entity_poly.pdbx_seq_one_letter_code
_entity_poly.pdbx_strand_id
1 'polypeptide(L)'
;MTPIPAELRDLVATGPMTHLSTINPDGSPQVTVIWIGLDGENLVSGHMTRQRKLRNVERDPRVALSFDAPRVPGVFLNQYAVVRARATIEPGEAAWDLLNRLAKVYMNPDAEFPAPRGSGYVLRYAVERIGGVGPWVSASR
;
A
#
# COMPACT_ATOMS: atom_id res chain seq x y z
N MET A 1 4.78 1.55 16.53
CA MET A 1 4.36 0.90 15.28
C MET A 1 3.50 -0.31 15.61
N THR A 2 2.43 -0.49 14.87
CA THR A 2 1.51 -1.61 15.06
C THR A 2 1.92 -2.80 14.20
N PRO A 3 2.04 -4.01 14.76
CA PRO A 3 2.36 -5.18 13.95
C PRO A 3 1.26 -5.47 12.93
N ILE A 4 1.65 -6.00 11.78
CA ILE A 4 0.72 -6.39 10.72
C ILE A 4 0.28 -7.84 10.99
N PRO A 5 -1.00 -8.09 11.26
CA PRO A 5 -1.47 -9.45 11.53
C PRO A 5 -1.37 -10.35 10.28
N ALA A 6 -1.27 -11.65 10.50
CA ALA A 6 -1.12 -12.62 9.42
C ALA A 6 -2.23 -12.50 8.38
N GLU A 7 -3.46 -12.25 8.81
CA GLU A 7 -4.61 -12.13 7.92
C GLU A 7 -4.48 -10.93 6.97
N LEU A 8 -3.89 -9.82 7.45
CA LEU A 8 -3.65 -8.66 6.60
C LEU A 8 -2.47 -8.92 5.66
N ARG A 9 -1.42 -9.61 6.13
CA ARG A 9 -0.31 -10.03 5.26
C ARG A 9 -0.81 -10.91 4.12
N ASP A 10 -1.72 -11.83 4.42
CA ASP A 10 -2.31 -12.72 3.41
C ASP A 10 -3.11 -11.91 2.40
N LEU A 11 -3.88 -10.93 2.84
CA LEU A 11 -4.64 -10.05 1.94
C LEU A 11 -3.70 -9.28 1.02
N VAL A 12 -2.65 -8.66 1.56
CA VAL A 12 -1.68 -7.89 0.77
C VAL A 12 -1.01 -8.78 -0.27
N ALA A 13 -0.71 -10.03 0.08
CA ALA A 13 -0.06 -10.98 -0.83
C ALA A 13 -0.92 -11.34 -2.04
N THR A 14 -2.23 -11.14 -1.98
CA THR A 14 -3.13 -11.42 -3.12
C THR A 14 -3.11 -10.34 -4.20
N GLY A 15 -2.47 -9.22 -3.97
CA GLY A 15 -2.48 -8.09 -4.91
C GLY A 15 -3.81 -7.36 -4.93
N PRO A 16 -4.31 -6.88 -3.77
CA PRO A 16 -5.61 -6.22 -3.71
C PRO A 16 -5.59 -4.85 -4.37
N MET A 17 -6.73 -4.42 -4.88
CA MET A 17 -6.92 -3.01 -5.25
C MET A 17 -6.61 -2.17 -4.02
N THR A 18 -5.62 -1.30 -4.13
CA THR A 18 -5.14 -0.51 -3.01
C THR A 18 -5.25 0.97 -3.31
N HIS A 19 -5.94 1.70 -2.44
CA HIS A 19 -6.04 3.14 -2.50
C HIS A 19 -5.11 3.77 -1.48
N LEU A 20 -4.34 4.77 -1.91
CA LEU A 20 -3.48 5.56 -1.04
C LEU A 20 -4.02 6.98 -0.96
N SER A 21 -4.28 7.44 0.26
CA SER A 21 -4.68 8.81 0.52
C SER A 21 -3.53 9.56 1.17
N THR A 22 -3.18 10.71 0.59
CA THR A 22 -2.18 11.65 1.10
C THR A 22 -2.83 13.02 1.27
N ILE A 23 -2.12 13.96 1.90
CA ILE A 23 -2.68 15.28 2.23
C ILE A 23 -2.05 16.33 1.32
N ASN A 24 -2.89 17.01 0.54
CA ASN A 24 -2.48 18.12 -0.31
C ASN A 24 -2.07 19.33 0.54
N PRO A 25 -1.33 20.31 -0.05
CA PRO A 25 -0.92 21.51 0.67
C PRO A 25 -2.05 22.30 1.34
N ASP A 26 -3.25 22.27 0.75
CA ASP A 26 -4.43 22.96 1.29
C ASP A 26 -5.18 22.13 2.33
N GLY A 27 -4.66 20.94 2.68
CA GLY A 27 -5.30 20.04 3.64
C GLY A 27 -6.33 19.10 3.06
N SER A 28 -6.65 19.22 1.77
CA SER A 28 -7.58 18.30 1.12
C SER A 28 -6.94 16.95 0.86
N PRO A 29 -7.70 15.84 0.85
CA PRO A 29 -7.14 14.53 0.56
C PRO A 29 -6.91 14.33 -0.94
N GLN A 30 -5.83 13.62 -1.27
CA GLN A 30 -5.59 13.10 -2.62
C GLN A 30 -5.64 11.60 -2.55
N VAL A 31 -6.36 10.95 -3.48
CA VAL A 31 -6.46 9.48 -3.51
C VAL A 31 -5.94 8.97 -4.85
N THR A 32 -5.07 7.96 -4.80
CA THR A 32 -4.57 7.27 -6.00
C THR A 32 -4.59 5.76 -5.76
N VAL A 33 -4.58 4.98 -6.84
CA VAL A 33 -4.45 3.53 -6.78
C VAL A 33 -2.99 3.17 -6.95
N ILE A 34 -2.51 2.25 -6.12
CA ILE A 34 -1.12 1.81 -6.12
C ILE A 34 -1.04 0.28 -6.03
N TRP A 35 0.12 -0.26 -6.37
CA TRP A 35 0.49 -1.63 -6.02
C TRP A 35 1.12 -1.61 -4.64
N ILE A 36 0.72 -2.53 -3.76
CA ILE A 36 1.21 -2.62 -2.40
C ILE A 36 1.96 -3.93 -2.18
N GLY A 37 2.99 -3.89 -1.38
CA GLY A 37 3.75 -5.06 -0.98
C GLY A 37 4.14 -5.01 0.48
N LEU A 38 4.82 -6.05 0.91
CA LEU A 38 5.35 -6.19 2.26
C LEU A 38 6.86 -6.17 2.22
N ASP A 39 7.46 -5.57 3.23
CA ASP A 39 8.88 -5.66 3.51
C ASP A 39 9.07 -5.66 5.02
N GLY A 40 9.26 -6.87 5.60
CA GLY A 40 9.31 -7.03 7.04
C GLY A 40 8.02 -6.57 7.70
N GLU A 41 8.15 -5.65 8.64
CA GLU A 41 7.02 -5.10 9.41
C GLU A 41 6.37 -3.88 8.73
N ASN A 42 6.80 -3.54 7.52
CA ASN A 42 6.27 -2.40 6.80
C ASN A 42 5.49 -2.82 5.56
N LEU A 43 4.52 -2.00 5.19
CA LEU A 43 3.97 -2.00 3.84
C LEU A 43 4.86 -1.12 2.97
N VAL A 44 4.95 -1.45 1.69
CA VAL A 44 5.78 -0.69 0.74
C VAL A 44 5.08 -0.52 -0.60
N SER A 45 5.39 0.56 -1.30
CA SER A 45 5.00 0.77 -2.70
C SER A 45 6.14 1.41 -3.47
N GLY A 46 6.20 1.14 -4.79
CA GLY A 46 7.24 1.65 -5.66
C GLY A 46 6.70 2.68 -6.65
N HIS A 47 7.50 3.71 -6.92
CA HIS A 47 7.13 4.82 -7.79
C HIS A 47 8.34 5.24 -8.60
N MET A 48 8.20 5.32 -9.93
CA MET A 48 9.34 5.66 -10.79
C MET A 48 9.50 7.17 -11.02
N THR A 49 8.47 7.96 -10.70
CA THR A 49 8.51 9.41 -10.87
C THR A 49 8.07 10.11 -9.57
N ARG A 50 8.50 11.37 -9.43
CA ARG A 50 8.17 12.17 -8.25
C ARG A 50 6.79 12.81 -8.43
N GLN A 51 5.75 11.99 -8.24
CA GLN A 51 4.36 12.38 -8.35
C GLN A 51 3.92 13.23 -7.17
N ARG A 52 2.71 13.83 -7.27
CA ARG A 52 2.15 14.66 -6.20
C ARG A 52 2.10 13.94 -4.85
N LYS A 53 1.75 12.65 -4.85
CA LYS A 53 1.67 11.87 -3.60
C LYS A 53 3.02 11.83 -2.87
N LEU A 54 4.14 11.80 -3.59
CA LEU A 54 5.47 11.82 -2.95
C LEU A 54 5.76 13.19 -2.35
N ARG A 55 5.46 14.27 -3.07
CA ARG A 55 5.61 15.63 -2.54
C ARG A 55 4.70 15.85 -1.32
N ASN A 56 3.49 15.28 -1.35
CA ASN A 56 2.58 15.34 -0.21
C ASN A 56 3.18 14.65 1.01
N VAL A 57 3.73 13.45 0.84
CA VAL A 57 4.34 12.67 1.92
C VAL A 57 5.57 13.38 2.51
N GLU A 58 6.38 14.03 1.66
CA GLU A 58 7.52 14.80 2.16
C GLU A 58 7.09 15.90 3.12
N ARG A 59 5.99 16.57 2.80
CA ARG A 59 5.48 17.68 3.61
C ARG A 59 4.72 17.17 4.83
N ASP A 60 3.92 16.10 4.66
CA ASP A 60 3.09 15.53 5.70
C ASP A 60 3.09 14.00 5.56
N PRO A 61 3.74 13.29 6.49
CA PRO A 61 3.92 11.83 6.36
C PRO A 61 2.65 11.02 6.67
N ARG A 62 1.57 11.64 7.13
CA ARG A 62 0.34 10.93 7.48
C ARG A 62 -0.35 10.45 6.20
N VAL A 63 -0.67 9.16 6.16
CA VAL A 63 -1.35 8.54 5.03
C VAL A 63 -2.41 7.57 5.52
N ALA A 64 -3.37 7.28 4.65
CA ALA A 64 -4.31 6.19 4.83
C ALA A 64 -4.27 5.29 3.60
N LEU A 65 -4.35 3.99 3.85
CA LEU A 65 -4.40 2.97 2.80
C LEU A 65 -5.69 2.18 2.97
N SER A 66 -6.34 1.82 1.87
CA SER A 66 -7.46 0.89 1.93
C SER A 66 -7.29 -0.24 0.91
N PHE A 67 -7.69 -1.44 1.31
CA PHE A 67 -7.57 -2.64 0.51
C PHE A 67 -8.91 -3.37 0.50
N ASP A 68 -9.41 -3.72 -0.68
CA ASP A 68 -10.62 -4.53 -0.79
C ASP A 68 -10.25 -6.01 -0.77
N ALA A 69 -10.93 -6.79 0.06
CA ALA A 69 -10.81 -8.25 0.02
C ALA A 69 -11.66 -8.81 -1.12
N PRO A 70 -11.34 -10.03 -1.58
CA PRO A 70 -12.16 -10.68 -2.60
C PRO A 70 -13.62 -10.81 -2.15
N ARG A 71 -14.55 -10.61 -3.10
CA ARG A 71 -15.96 -10.73 -2.81
C ARG A 71 -16.32 -12.20 -2.50
N VAL A 72 -17.03 -12.39 -1.37
CA VAL A 72 -17.50 -13.69 -0.96
C VAL A 72 -19.02 -13.76 -1.18
N PRO A 73 -19.51 -14.69 -2.03
CA PRO A 73 -20.97 -14.83 -2.27
C PRO A 73 -21.72 -15.07 -0.96
N GLY A 74 -22.86 -14.40 -0.78
CA GLY A 74 -23.70 -14.55 0.40
C GLY A 74 -23.28 -13.72 1.59
N VAL A 75 -22.14 -13.06 1.55
CA VAL A 75 -21.70 -12.16 2.60
C VAL A 75 -22.31 -10.78 2.37
N PHE A 76 -22.99 -10.26 3.39
CA PHE A 76 -23.72 -9.00 3.28
C PHE A 76 -22.80 -7.82 3.01
N LEU A 77 -21.70 -7.70 3.76
CA LEU A 77 -20.76 -6.61 3.65
C LEU A 77 -19.41 -7.13 3.14
N ASN A 78 -18.94 -6.56 2.03
CA ASN A 78 -17.62 -6.92 1.52
C ASN A 78 -16.54 -6.52 2.53
N GLN A 79 -15.59 -7.43 2.77
CA GLN A 79 -14.51 -7.16 3.72
C GLN A 79 -13.49 -6.21 3.11
N TYR A 80 -12.90 -5.38 3.94
CA TYR A 80 -11.87 -4.43 3.54
C TYR A 80 -11.02 -4.06 4.74
N ALA A 81 -9.79 -3.66 4.48
CA ALA A 81 -8.89 -3.14 5.51
C ALA A 81 -8.62 -1.67 5.27
N VAL A 82 -8.52 -0.91 6.34
CA VAL A 82 -8.06 0.48 6.34
C VAL A 82 -6.87 0.58 7.25
N VAL A 83 -5.77 1.12 6.74
CA VAL A 83 -4.53 1.25 7.50
C VAL A 83 -4.15 2.72 7.57
N ARG A 84 -3.99 3.25 8.79
CA ARG A 84 -3.33 4.54 8.97
C ARG A 84 -1.86 4.31 9.24
N ALA A 85 -1.02 5.09 8.58
CA ALA A 85 0.42 4.90 8.63
C ALA A 85 1.16 6.22 8.48
N ARG A 86 2.45 6.18 8.77
CA ARG A 86 3.37 7.26 8.41
C ARG A 86 4.29 6.74 7.31
N ALA A 87 4.43 7.54 6.26
CA ALA A 87 5.22 7.15 5.10
C ALA A 87 6.57 7.87 5.09
N THR A 88 7.59 7.15 4.69
CA THR A 88 8.92 7.69 4.40
C THR A 88 9.29 7.37 2.97
N ILE A 89 10.18 8.17 2.37
CA ILE A 89 10.60 8.02 0.99
C ILE A 89 12.06 7.54 0.95
N GLU A 90 12.29 6.48 0.20
CA GLU A 90 13.64 5.94 -0.04
C GLU A 90 13.94 6.00 -1.54
N PRO A 91 14.79 6.91 -2.00
CA PRO A 91 15.17 6.96 -3.41
C PRO A 91 16.13 5.83 -3.78
N GLY A 92 16.13 5.41 -5.04
CA GLY A 92 17.06 4.43 -5.55
C GLY A 92 16.42 3.39 -6.46
N GLU A 93 17.23 2.41 -6.88
CA GLU A 93 16.79 1.35 -7.79
C GLU A 93 15.94 0.29 -7.09
N ALA A 94 15.91 0.27 -5.76
CA ALA A 94 15.03 -0.64 -5.02
C ALA A 94 13.56 -0.45 -5.40
N ALA A 95 13.17 0.75 -5.83
CA ALA A 95 11.82 1.00 -6.33
C ALA A 95 11.51 0.16 -7.57
N TRP A 96 12.44 0.07 -8.51
CA TRP A 96 12.25 -0.76 -9.69
C TRP A 96 12.18 -2.25 -9.33
N ASP A 97 13.07 -2.71 -8.46
CA ASP A 97 13.07 -4.09 -8.00
C ASP A 97 11.74 -4.46 -7.33
N LEU A 98 11.22 -3.57 -6.49
CA LEU A 98 9.92 -3.75 -5.84
C LEU A 98 8.79 -3.82 -6.87
N LEU A 99 8.75 -2.88 -7.82
CA LEU A 99 7.72 -2.88 -8.87
C LEU A 99 7.80 -4.13 -9.73
N ASN A 100 9.00 -4.62 -10.03
CA ASN A 100 9.18 -5.85 -10.80
C ASN A 100 8.67 -7.07 -10.02
N ARG A 101 8.91 -7.11 -8.71
CA ARG A 101 8.36 -8.17 -7.85
C ARG A 101 6.83 -8.09 -7.80
N LEU A 102 6.28 -6.90 -7.65
CA LEU A 102 4.83 -6.70 -7.58
C LEU A 102 4.13 -6.92 -8.91
N ALA A 103 4.81 -6.70 -10.04
CA ALA A 103 4.24 -7.03 -11.35
C ALA A 103 3.83 -8.49 -11.45
N LYS A 104 4.56 -9.39 -10.80
CA LYS A 104 4.25 -10.82 -10.79
C LYS A 104 2.99 -11.14 -9.99
N VAL A 105 2.60 -10.26 -9.08
CA VAL A 105 1.37 -10.40 -8.28
C VAL A 105 0.21 -9.70 -8.96
N TYR A 106 0.41 -8.47 -9.44
CA TYR A 106 -0.66 -7.63 -9.98
C TYR A 106 -0.95 -7.86 -11.45
N MET A 107 0.01 -8.34 -12.23
CA MET A 107 -0.16 -8.59 -13.67
C MET A 107 -0.29 -10.08 -13.92
N ASN A 108 0.82 -10.83 -13.83
CA ASN A 108 0.83 -12.29 -13.94
C ASN A 108 2.18 -12.81 -13.42
N PRO A 109 2.30 -14.13 -13.10
CA PRO A 109 3.54 -14.66 -12.48
C PRO A 109 4.81 -14.51 -13.32
N ASP A 110 4.68 -14.36 -14.64
CA ASP A 110 5.83 -14.22 -15.53
C ASP A 110 6.11 -12.77 -15.92
N ALA A 111 5.32 -11.83 -15.41
CA ALA A 111 5.44 -10.42 -15.80
C ALA A 111 6.72 -9.79 -15.30
N GLU A 112 7.27 -8.91 -16.12
CA GLU A 112 8.29 -7.95 -15.70
C GLU A 112 7.67 -6.57 -15.69
N PHE A 113 8.19 -5.68 -14.83
CA PHE A 113 7.69 -4.31 -14.79
C PHE A 113 7.98 -3.63 -16.14
N PRO A 114 6.94 -3.06 -16.80
CA PRO A 114 7.05 -2.58 -18.18
C PRO A 114 7.69 -1.19 -18.29
N ALA A 115 8.83 -1.00 -17.66
CA ALA A 115 9.60 0.23 -17.76
C ALA A 115 11.09 -0.10 -17.64
N PRO A 116 11.98 0.71 -18.21
CA PRO A 116 13.41 0.48 -18.08
C PRO A 116 13.86 0.54 -16.63
N ARG A 117 14.82 -0.31 -16.29
CA ARG A 117 15.42 -0.31 -14.96
C ARG A 117 16.04 1.06 -14.70
N GLY A 118 15.79 1.60 -13.51
CA GLY A 118 16.29 2.91 -13.14
C GLY A 118 16.00 3.23 -11.70
N SER A 119 16.35 4.43 -11.29
CA SER A 119 16.11 4.93 -9.95
C SER A 119 14.70 5.50 -9.84
N GLY A 120 14.05 5.17 -8.75
CA GLY A 120 12.73 5.69 -8.40
C GLY A 120 12.64 5.93 -6.91
N TYR A 121 11.46 5.70 -6.34
CA TYR A 121 11.20 5.99 -4.92
C TYR A 121 10.38 4.86 -4.32
N VAL A 122 10.83 4.31 -3.19
CA VAL A 122 10.03 3.42 -2.37
C VAL A 122 9.34 4.26 -1.30
N LEU A 123 8.02 4.16 -1.21
CA LEU A 123 7.29 4.63 -0.04
C LEU A 123 7.20 3.49 0.95
N ARG A 124 7.69 3.73 2.15
CA ARG A 124 7.66 2.76 3.25
C ARG A 124 6.65 3.25 4.28
N TYR A 125 5.71 2.40 4.62
CA TYR A 125 4.59 2.73 5.49
C TYR A 125 4.75 2.05 6.84
N ALA A 126 5.00 2.84 7.89
CA ALA A 126 4.99 2.36 9.27
C ALA A 126 3.55 2.37 9.76
N VAL A 127 3.00 1.18 9.97
CA VAL A 127 1.57 1.01 10.33
C VAL A 127 1.34 1.51 11.75
N GLU A 128 0.33 2.38 11.92
CA GLU A 128 -0.07 2.89 13.23
C GLU A 128 -1.40 2.32 13.69
N ARG A 129 -2.37 2.15 12.78
CA ARG A 129 -3.70 1.68 13.13
C ARG A 129 -4.32 0.88 11.99
N ILE A 130 -4.98 -0.22 12.33
CA ILE A 130 -5.65 -1.10 11.38
C ILE A 130 -7.13 -1.14 11.72
N GLY A 131 -7.97 -0.93 10.72
CA GLY A 131 -9.42 -0.94 10.84
C GLY A 131 -10.08 -1.61 9.65
N GLY A 132 -11.36 -1.30 9.45
CA GLY A 132 -12.17 -1.90 8.40
C GLY A 132 -13.01 -3.05 8.92
N VAL A 133 -13.36 -3.97 8.02
CA VAL A 133 -14.21 -5.14 8.33
C VAL A 133 -13.52 -6.39 7.83
N GLY A 134 -13.14 -7.28 8.73
CA GLY A 134 -12.45 -8.52 8.39
C GLY A 134 -11.61 -9.06 9.54
N PRO A 135 -10.94 -10.20 9.33
CA PRO A 135 -10.20 -10.88 10.42
C PRO A 135 -8.95 -10.13 10.89
N TRP A 136 -8.51 -9.10 10.18
CA TRP A 136 -7.37 -8.27 10.60
C TRP A 136 -7.73 -7.28 11.70
N VAL A 137 -9.01 -7.16 12.02
CA VAL A 137 -9.48 -6.26 13.07
C VAL A 137 -9.66 -7.06 14.35
N SER A 138 -9.13 -6.51 15.46
CA SER A 138 -9.27 -7.16 16.75
C SER A 138 -10.75 -7.22 17.20
N ALA A 139 -11.17 -8.37 17.70
CA ALA A 139 -12.51 -8.57 18.22
C ALA A 139 -12.80 -7.70 19.46
N SER A 140 -11.76 -7.18 20.11
CA SER A 140 -11.88 -6.36 21.30
C SER A 140 -12.09 -4.86 21.03
N ARG A 141 -12.19 -4.50 19.78
CA ARG A 141 -12.43 -3.10 19.41
C ARG A 141 -13.80 -2.61 19.82
#